data_e46040d0b9fb37b824175df8cc2e048a
#
_entry.id   e46040d0b9fb37b824175df8cc2e048a
#
_cell.length_a   1.000
_cell.length_b   1.000
_cell.length_c   1.000
_cell.angle_alpha   90.00
_cell.angle_beta   90.00
_cell.angle_gamma   90.00
#
_symmetry.space_group_name_H-M   'P 1'
#
loop_
_entity.id
_entity.type
_entity.pdbx_description
1 polymer ?
#
loop_
_entity_poly.entity_id
_entity_poly.type
_entity_poly.pdbx_seq_one_letter_code
_entity_poly.pdbx_strand_id
1 'polypeptide(L)'
;LGVSHFRFGLSCEQDDAFALKAAGDLFVNRDLPYASNTAHTGSLPLTDRFIRLHGDALVTAVKVSEKKDGIVVRLASIYTDRESSVSLSLDGLRIAHAVDLAEQPLYSYDVKEETVTFTLKAGQTISLLLR
;
A
#
# COMPACT_ATOMS: atom_id res chain seq x y z
N LEU A 1 24.30 -29.96 6.74
CA LEU A 1 22.99 -29.71 7.36
C LEU A 1 23.08 -28.42 8.15
N GLY A 2 22.28 -27.41 7.80
CA GLY A 2 22.26 -26.12 8.46
C GLY A 2 21.24 -26.06 9.60
N VAL A 3 21.34 -25.02 10.43
CA VAL A 3 20.34 -24.69 11.46
C VAL A 3 19.28 -23.78 10.82
N SER A 4 18.01 -24.11 10.98
CA SER A 4 16.88 -23.28 10.55
C SER A 4 16.17 -22.71 11.77
N HIS A 5 15.87 -21.41 11.72
CA HIS A 5 15.12 -20.73 12.75
C HIS A 5 13.71 -20.43 12.26
N PHE A 6 12.73 -20.79 13.05
CA PHE A 6 11.32 -20.54 12.78
C PHE A 6 10.74 -19.67 13.88
N ARG A 7 9.83 -18.80 13.50
CA ARG A 7 9.09 -17.96 14.42
C ARG A 7 7.60 -18.17 14.21
N PHE A 8 6.89 -18.36 15.29
CA PHE A 8 5.44 -18.51 15.30
C PHE A 8 4.82 -17.47 16.19
N GLY A 9 3.64 -17.00 15.82
CA GLY A 9 2.83 -16.09 16.62
C GLY A 9 1.39 -16.60 16.66
N LEU A 10 0.72 -16.34 17.77
CA LEU A 10 -0.71 -16.53 17.93
C LEU A 10 -1.29 -15.23 18.47
N SER A 11 -2.30 -14.70 17.79
CA SER A 11 -3.06 -13.53 18.25
C SER A 11 -4.54 -13.84 18.23
N CYS A 12 -5.30 -13.15 19.08
CA CYS A 12 -6.76 -13.15 19.08
C CYS A 12 -7.20 -11.76 18.65
N GLU A 13 -7.73 -11.66 17.46
CA GLU A 13 -8.27 -10.42 16.91
C GLU A 13 -9.80 -10.52 16.85
N GLN A 14 -10.46 -9.38 16.70
CA GLN A 14 -11.87 -9.37 16.35
C GLN A 14 -12.05 -10.04 14.97
N ASP A 15 -13.25 -10.55 14.70
CA ASP A 15 -13.59 -11.17 13.39
C ASP A 15 -13.63 -10.10 12.29
N ASP A 16 -12.45 -9.58 11.98
CA ASP A 16 -12.19 -8.56 10.97
C ASP A 16 -10.96 -8.97 10.16
N ALA A 17 -11.15 -9.23 8.89
CA ALA A 17 -10.09 -9.63 7.96
C ALA A 17 -8.96 -8.58 7.87
N PHE A 18 -9.27 -7.29 8.05
CA PHE A 18 -8.26 -6.24 8.06
C PHE A 18 -7.39 -6.30 9.32
N ALA A 19 -7.98 -6.46 10.48
CA ALA A 19 -7.27 -6.59 11.75
C ALA A 19 -6.35 -7.81 11.76
N LEU A 20 -6.84 -8.95 11.27
CA LEU A 20 -6.06 -10.20 11.15
C LEU A 20 -4.85 -10.00 10.21
N LYS A 21 -5.06 -9.36 9.05
CA LYS A 21 -3.99 -9.09 8.11
C LYS A 21 -2.96 -8.11 8.68
N ALA A 22 -3.41 -7.05 9.33
CA ALA A 22 -2.53 -6.07 9.97
C ALA A 22 -1.68 -6.71 11.07
N ALA A 23 -2.26 -7.57 11.90
CA ALA A 23 -1.52 -8.33 12.92
C ALA A 23 -0.44 -9.23 12.29
N GLY A 24 -0.76 -9.91 11.20
CA GLY A 24 0.19 -10.73 10.43
C GLY A 24 1.34 -9.90 9.86
N ASP A 25 1.05 -8.77 9.25
CA ASP A 25 2.06 -7.87 8.68
C ASP A 25 2.97 -7.27 9.76
N LEU A 26 2.42 -6.87 10.90
CA LEU A 26 3.21 -6.40 12.05
C LEU A 26 4.12 -7.50 12.60
N PHE A 27 3.65 -8.75 12.66
CA PHE A 27 4.46 -9.87 13.10
C PHE A 27 5.64 -10.14 12.17
N VAL A 28 5.43 -10.09 10.86
CA VAL A 28 6.48 -10.30 9.84
C VAL A 28 7.47 -9.14 9.81
N ASN A 29 6.98 -7.91 9.91
CA ASN A 29 7.77 -6.69 9.70
C ASN A 29 8.20 -5.99 11.01
N ARG A 30 7.97 -6.59 12.18
CA ARG A 30 8.27 -5.96 13.47
C ARG A 30 9.73 -5.57 13.68
N ASP A 31 10.63 -6.24 12.99
CA ASP A 31 12.07 -6.04 13.10
C ASP A 31 12.63 -5.16 11.97
N LEU A 32 11.78 -4.34 11.31
CA LEU A 32 12.25 -3.38 10.32
C LEU A 32 13.26 -2.43 10.96
N PRO A 33 14.37 -2.15 10.28
CA PRO A 33 15.38 -1.26 10.80
C PRO A 33 14.80 0.14 10.99
N TYR A 34 15.03 0.71 12.13
CA TYR A 34 14.69 2.07 12.46
C TYR A 34 15.97 2.91 12.51
N ALA A 35 15.98 4.00 11.75
CA ALA A 35 17.06 4.97 11.80
C ALA A 35 16.55 6.24 12.50
N SER A 36 17.23 6.66 13.56
CA SER A 36 17.01 7.97 14.15
C SER A 36 18.25 8.85 13.96
N ASN A 37 18.04 10.13 13.83
CA ASN A 37 19.09 11.13 13.76
C ASN A 37 19.04 12.01 15.01
N THR A 38 20.09 12.77 15.24
CA THR A 38 20.12 13.78 16.31
C THR A 38 19.01 14.81 16.08
N ALA A 39 18.49 15.37 17.16
CA ALA A 39 17.49 16.43 17.08
C ALA A 39 18.01 17.58 16.20
N HIS A 40 17.22 17.98 15.23
CA HIS A 40 17.47 19.08 14.32
C HIS A 40 16.20 19.89 14.12
N THR A 41 16.35 21.14 13.74
CA THR A 41 15.22 21.99 13.38
C THR A 41 14.73 21.63 11.98
N GLY A 42 13.43 21.50 11.82
CA GLY A 42 12.79 21.20 10.53
C GLY A 42 11.39 21.77 10.46
N SER A 43 10.87 21.90 9.25
CA SER A 43 9.50 22.36 8.98
C SER A 43 8.49 21.23 8.77
N LEU A 44 8.98 19.98 8.68
CA LEU A 44 8.11 18.83 8.49
C LEU A 44 7.47 18.39 9.80
N PRO A 45 6.25 17.85 9.78
CA PRO A 45 5.61 17.30 10.96
C PRO A 45 6.38 16.07 11.47
N LEU A 46 6.19 15.74 12.76
CA LEU A 46 6.82 14.57 13.38
C LEU A 46 6.39 13.25 12.74
N THR A 47 5.17 13.21 12.21
CA THR A 47 4.62 12.07 11.50
C THR A 47 3.87 12.55 10.28
N ASP A 48 4.09 11.89 9.15
CA ASP A 48 3.36 12.17 7.92
C ASP A 48 3.13 10.87 7.13
N ARG A 49 2.15 10.93 6.24
CA ARG A 49 1.82 9.83 5.32
C ARG A 49 1.93 10.33 3.89
N PHE A 50 2.91 9.82 3.21
CA PHE A 50 3.15 10.09 1.81
C PHE A 50 1.99 9.63 0.90
N ILE A 51 1.41 8.46 1.19
CA ILE A 51 0.23 7.92 0.51
C ILE A 51 -0.86 7.75 1.54
N ARG A 52 -2.05 8.27 1.23
CA ARG A 52 -3.25 8.10 2.05
C ARG A 52 -4.21 7.18 1.33
N LEU A 53 -4.56 6.08 1.97
CA LEU A 53 -5.49 5.08 1.45
C LEU A 53 -6.72 5.04 2.34
N HIS A 54 -7.90 5.11 1.73
CA HIS A 54 -9.19 4.90 2.38
C HIS A 54 -9.95 3.77 1.67
N GLY A 55 -10.65 2.96 2.45
CA GLY A 55 -11.36 1.78 1.97
C GLY A 55 -10.62 0.49 2.29
N ASP A 56 -11.27 -0.63 1.95
CA ASP A 56 -10.84 -1.96 2.34
C ASP A 56 -9.86 -2.55 1.32
N ALA A 57 -8.63 -2.06 1.35
CA ALA A 57 -7.53 -2.53 0.51
C ALA A 57 -6.22 -2.56 1.28
N LEU A 58 -5.31 -3.40 0.85
CA LEU A 58 -3.96 -3.52 1.38
C LEU A 58 -2.96 -2.95 0.38
N VAL A 59 -2.04 -2.13 0.87
CA VAL A 59 -0.84 -1.77 0.12
C VAL A 59 0.14 -2.94 0.21
N THR A 60 0.40 -3.60 -0.91
CA THR A 60 1.31 -4.75 -0.97
C THR A 60 2.69 -4.39 -1.51
N ALA A 61 2.81 -3.29 -2.24
CA ALA A 61 4.09 -2.77 -2.68
C ALA A 61 3.99 -1.27 -2.99
N VAL A 62 5.08 -0.55 -2.74
CA VAL A 62 5.32 0.82 -3.20
C VAL A 62 6.73 0.86 -3.74
N LYS A 63 6.89 1.31 -4.97
CA LYS A 63 8.21 1.44 -5.59
C LYS A 63 8.25 2.57 -6.61
N VAL A 64 9.43 3.04 -6.93
CA VAL A 64 9.64 3.91 -8.10
C VAL A 64 9.40 3.08 -9.37
N SER A 65 8.74 3.67 -10.37
CA SER A 65 8.52 2.99 -11.65
C SER A 65 9.85 2.66 -12.35
N GLU A 66 9.85 1.62 -13.18
CA GLU A 66 11.06 1.23 -13.96
C GLU A 66 11.57 2.39 -14.84
N LYS A 67 10.66 3.19 -15.38
CA LYS A 67 10.99 4.37 -16.17
C LYS A 67 11.40 5.59 -15.35
N LYS A 68 11.32 5.49 -14.01
CA LYS A 68 11.60 6.59 -13.06
C LYS A 68 10.74 7.84 -13.28
N ASP A 69 9.54 7.67 -13.79
CA ASP A 69 8.61 8.73 -14.16
C ASP A 69 7.38 8.80 -13.22
N GLY A 70 7.40 8.03 -12.16
CA GLY A 70 6.32 7.98 -11.17
C GLY A 70 6.55 6.93 -10.09
N ILE A 71 5.50 6.71 -9.31
CA ILE A 71 5.47 5.72 -8.23
C ILE A 71 4.46 4.65 -8.60
N VAL A 72 4.84 3.39 -8.48
CA VAL A 72 3.93 2.26 -8.59
C VAL A 72 3.46 1.83 -7.21
N VAL A 73 2.16 1.86 -7.01
CA VAL A 73 1.49 1.36 -5.80
C VAL A 73 0.68 0.14 -6.18
N ARG A 74 0.95 -0.98 -5.52
CA ARG A 74 0.17 -2.20 -5.69
C ARG A 74 -0.77 -2.39 -4.52
N LEU A 75 -2.03 -2.59 -4.84
CA LEU A 75 -3.11 -2.79 -3.90
C LEU A 75 -3.75 -4.16 -4.11
N ALA A 76 -4.13 -4.80 -3.02
CA ALA A 76 -4.89 -6.04 -3.04
C ALA A 76 -6.18 -5.89 -2.25
N SER A 77 -7.25 -6.50 -2.76
CA SER A 77 -8.50 -6.63 -2.02
C SER A 77 -8.28 -7.53 -0.80
N ILE A 78 -8.88 -7.13 0.32
CA ILE A 78 -8.91 -7.93 1.55
C ILE A 78 -9.97 -9.04 1.43
N TYR A 79 -11.04 -8.74 0.70
CA TYR A 79 -12.20 -9.63 0.59
C TYR A 79 -12.12 -10.50 -0.64
N THR A 80 -12.57 -11.74 -0.50
CA THR A 80 -12.69 -12.72 -1.59
C THR A 80 -14.13 -12.88 -2.09
N ASP A 81 -15.10 -12.24 -1.43
CA ASP A 81 -16.54 -12.42 -1.63
C ASP A 81 -17.27 -11.12 -2.01
N ARG A 82 -16.64 -9.97 -1.88
CA ARG A 82 -17.27 -8.67 -2.17
C ARG A 82 -16.28 -7.67 -2.76
N GLU A 83 -16.84 -6.64 -3.37
CA GLU A 83 -16.09 -5.49 -3.88
C GLU A 83 -15.87 -4.44 -2.78
N SER A 84 -14.84 -3.64 -2.93
CA SER A 84 -14.50 -2.52 -2.05
C SER A 84 -14.34 -1.24 -2.85
N SER A 85 -14.94 -0.15 -2.39
CA SER A 85 -14.62 1.18 -2.89
C SER A 85 -13.36 1.67 -2.20
N VAL A 86 -12.39 2.10 -2.99
CA VAL A 86 -11.07 2.52 -2.53
C VAL A 86 -10.74 3.88 -3.08
N SER A 87 -10.23 4.76 -2.24
CA SER A 87 -9.64 6.02 -2.67
C SER A 87 -8.18 6.12 -2.20
N LEU A 88 -7.33 6.61 -3.09
CA LEU A 88 -5.92 6.83 -2.83
C LEU A 88 -5.56 8.25 -3.17
N SER A 89 -4.92 8.95 -2.24
CA SER A 89 -4.41 10.30 -2.45
C SER A 89 -2.91 10.39 -2.22
N LEU A 90 -2.30 11.27 -2.98
CA LEU A 90 -0.88 11.58 -2.97
C LEU A 90 -0.73 13.05 -3.35
N ASP A 91 0.01 13.81 -2.55
CA ASP A 91 0.24 15.24 -2.81
C ASP A 91 0.92 15.41 -4.19
N GLY A 92 0.35 16.28 -5.01
CA GLY A 92 0.81 16.50 -6.37
C GLY A 92 0.33 15.50 -7.41
N LEU A 93 -0.50 14.52 -7.05
CA LEU A 93 -1.05 13.54 -7.99
C LEU A 93 -1.85 14.21 -9.11
N ARG A 94 -1.51 13.89 -10.36
CA ARG A 94 -2.21 14.40 -11.56
C ARG A 94 -2.67 13.26 -12.48
N ILE A 95 -1.97 12.15 -12.48
CA ILE A 95 -2.20 11.04 -13.39
C ILE A 95 -2.18 9.74 -12.61
N ALA A 96 -3.18 8.90 -12.84
CA ALA A 96 -3.25 7.55 -12.30
C ALA A 96 -3.60 6.55 -13.41
N HIS A 97 -2.70 5.62 -13.68
CA HIS A 97 -2.92 4.54 -14.65
C HIS A 97 -2.92 3.20 -13.93
N ALA A 98 -3.89 2.34 -14.24
CA ALA A 98 -3.71 0.93 -13.98
C ALA A 98 -2.63 0.39 -14.92
N VAL A 99 -1.73 -0.41 -14.39
CA VAL A 99 -0.62 -1.00 -15.16
C VAL A 99 -0.54 -2.51 -14.90
N ASP A 100 0.03 -3.22 -15.85
CA ASP A 100 0.38 -4.63 -15.71
C ASP A 100 1.67 -4.83 -14.87
N LEU A 101 2.14 -6.07 -14.77
CA LEU A 101 3.37 -6.38 -14.03
C LEU A 101 4.64 -5.84 -14.71
N ALA A 102 4.59 -5.55 -16.01
CA ALA A 102 5.66 -4.90 -16.77
C ALA A 102 5.49 -3.37 -16.80
N GLU A 103 4.60 -2.82 -15.98
CA GLU A 103 4.28 -1.39 -15.89
C GLU A 103 3.76 -0.77 -17.19
N GLN A 104 3.20 -1.59 -18.09
CA GLN A 104 2.54 -1.08 -19.28
C GLN A 104 1.14 -0.58 -18.90
N PRO A 105 0.74 0.63 -19.34
CA PRO A 105 -0.57 1.18 -19.05
C PRO A 105 -1.69 0.31 -19.64
N LEU A 106 -2.68 -0.01 -18.82
CA LEU A 106 -3.89 -0.74 -19.21
C LEU A 106 -5.03 0.24 -19.47
N TYR A 107 -5.30 1.10 -18.51
CA TYR A 107 -6.32 2.15 -18.57
C TYR A 107 -6.04 3.24 -17.55
N SER A 108 -6.68 4.40 -17.72
CA SER A 108 -6.50 5.57 -16.86
C SER A 108 -7.69 5.70 -15.90
N TYR A 109 -7.40 6.23 -14.74
CA TYR A 109 -8.42 6.70 -13.80
C TYR A 109 -8.45 8.23 -13.78
N ASP A 110 -9.63 8.78 -13.54
CA ASP A 110 -9.79 10.22 -13.29
C ASP A 110 -9.20 10.57 -11.93
N VAL A 111 -8.37 11.60 -11.91
CA VAL A 111 -7.81 12.17 -10.67
C VAL A 111 -8.55 13.45 -10.38
N LYS A 112 -9.11 13.55 -9.17
CA LYS A 112 -9.80 14.76 -8.67
C LYS A 112 -9.20 15.15 -7.33
N GLU A 113 -8.81 16.40 -7.19
CA GLU A 113 -8.23 16.89 -5.93
C GLU A 113 -7.11 15.99 -5.39
N GLU A 114 -6.16 15.62 -6.27
CA GLU A 114 -5.04 14.75 -5.92
C GLU A 114 -5.45 13.35 -5.42
N THR A 115 -6.66 12.93 -5.74
CA THR A 115 -7.25 11.65 -5.30
C THR A 115 -7.77 10.86 -6.49
N VAL A 116 -7.47 9.59 -6.51
CA VAL A 116 -8.05 8.61 -7.42
C VAL A 116 -9.00 7.70 -6.64
N THR A 117 -10.20 7.49 -7.18
CA THR A 117 -11.21 6.58 -6.60
C THR A 117 -11.55 5.48 -7.59
N PHE A 118 -11.63 4.26 -7.12
CA PHE A 118 -11.92 3.09 -7.93
C PHE A 118 -12.50 1.95 -7.09
N THR A 119 -13.03 0.93 -7.77
CA THR A 119 -13.54 -0.28 -7.13
C THR A 119 -12.54 -1.42 -7.31
N LEU A 120 -12.18 -2.06 -6.21
CA LEU A 120 -11.48 -3.34 -6.21
C LEU A 120 -12.50 -4.48 -6.16
N LYS A 121 -12.41 -5.39 -7.11
CA LYS A 121 -13.21 -6.62 -7.11
C LYS A 121 -12.72 -7.58 -6.03
N ALA A 122 -13.58 -8.54 -5.68
CA ALA A 122 -13.22 -9.63 -4.77
C ALA A 122 -11.92 -10.32 -5.21
N GLY A 123 -10.94 -10.44 -4.31
CA GLY A 123 -9.65 -11.07 -4.56
C GLY A 123 -8.76 -10.38 -5.60
N GLN A 124 -9.13 -9.20 -6.07
CA GLN A 124 -8.36 -8.48 -7.09
C GLN A 124 -7.07 -7.88 -6.52
N THR A 125 -6.00 -7.97 -7.30
CA THR A 125 -4.80 -7.17 -7.12
C THR A 125 -4.66 -6.20 -8.30
N ILE A 126 -4.34 -4.94 -8.02
CA ILE A 126 -4.12 -3.90 -9.04
C ILE A 126 -2.80 -3.19 -8.77
N SER A 127 -2.11 -2.80 -9.83
CA SER A 127 -0.96 -1.89 -9.76
C SER A 127 -1.34 -0.56 -10.38
N LEU A 128 -1.09 0.53 -9.68
CA LEU A 128 -1.33 1.90 -10.13
C LEU A 128 -0.01 2.62 -10.32
N LEU A 129 0.23 3.16 -11.50
CA LEU A 129 1.30 4.11 -11.76
C LEU A 129 0.74 5.51 -11.51
N LEU A 130 1.32 6.21 -10.56
CA LEU A 130 0.95 7.53 -10.08
C LEU A 130 2.01 8.56 -10.48
N ARG A 131 1.56 9.70 -11.04
CA ARG A 131 2.42 10.81 -11.47
C ARG A 131 1.84 12.15 -11.09
#